data_dab4c0de23bff470fdfd965f08e37d7b
#
_entry.id   dab4c0de23bff470fdfd965f08e37d7b
#
_cell.length_a   1.000
_cell.length_b   1.000
_cell.length_c   1.000
_cell.angle_alpha   90.00
_cell.angle_beta   90.00
_cell.angle_gamma   90.00
#
_symmetry.space_group_name_H-M   'P 1'
#
loop_
_entity.id
_entity.type
_entity.pdbx_description
1 polymer ?
#
loop_
_entity_poly.entity_id
_entity_poly.type
_entity_poly.pdbx_seq_one_letter_code
_entity_poly.pdbx_strand_id
1 'polypeptide(L)'
;MDEFEKPQEPEGLPIPDIFLSSDTKAPLDRCIQCDCDLTKGDRFYVIEKVFKRYPALGTTEVLFEYAICSECYEKMKEGLSTESMFNISNYMMENTDFAAVQRRIEEHPDDPEKWLSHCMIKGTPKEELTEYQIGAFFKGDRLVTNFMPPFMIGQEAMEEMNELLSKETKDEMDGFIDDHFGVPPELRKDLVLI
;
A
#
# COMPACT_ATOMS: atom_id res chain seq x y z
N MET A 1 23.27 -21.83 -36.29
CA MET A 1 23.44 -22.04 -34.84
C MET A 1 22.61 -20.97 -34.19
N ASP A 2 21.33 -21.32 -33.92
CA ASP A 2 20.41 -20.40 -33.28
C ASP A 2 20.82 -20.29 -31.78
N GLU A 3 21.29 -19.13 -31.38
CA GLU A 3 21.37 -18.78 -29.97
C GLU A 3 19.95 -18.76 -29.45
N PHE A 4 19.56 -19.75 -28.66
CA PHE A 4 18.37 -19.69 -27.83
C PHE A 4 18.56 -18.50 -26.89
N GLU A 5 17.88 -17.39 -27.20
CA GLU A 5 17.68 -16.32 -26.20
C GLU A 5 17.11 -16.98 -24.94
N LYS A 6 17.90 -16.96 -23.87
CA LYS A 6 17.37 -17.34 -22.55
C LYS A 6 16.19 -16.43 -22.27
N PRO A 7 15.04 -16.99 -21.80
CA PRO A 7 13.95 -16.16 -21.32
C PRO A 7 14.53 -15.15 -20.32
N GLN A 8 14.38 -13.86 -20.59
CA GLN A 8 14.74 -12.85 -19.62
C GLN A 8 13.92 -13.14 -18.34
N GLU A 9 14.62 -13.35 -17.24
CA GLU A 9 13.93 -13.46 -15.94
C GLU A 9 13.09 -12.19 -15.76
N PRO A 10 11.83 -12.32 -15.34
CA PRO A 10 10.98 -11.16 -15.16
C PRO A 10 11.61 -10.20 -14.15
N GLU A 11 11.74 -8.93 -14.53
CA GLU A 11 12.30 -7.90 -13.65
C GLU A 11 11.45 -7.76 -12.39
N GLY A 12 12.08 -7.72 -11.21
CA GLY A 12 11.46 -7.50 -9.93
C GLY A 12 11.46 -8.73 -9.01
N LEU A 13 11.25 -8.47 -7.73
CA LEU A 13 11.12 -9.52 -6.71
C LEU A 13 9.76 -10.21 -6.81
N PRO A 14 9.63 -11.47 -6.37
CA PRO A 14 8.31 -12.10 -6.23
C PRO A 14 7.47 -11.33 -5.21
N ILE A 15 6.15 -11.58 -5.19
CA ILE A 15 5.24 -10.98 -4.20
C ILE A 15 5.74 -11.34 -2.79
N PRO A 16 6.13 -10.37 -1.96
CA PRO A 16 6.60 -10.66 -0.59
C PRO A 16 5.47 -11.22 0.28
N ASP A 17 5.79 -12.09 1.23
CA ASP A 17 4.82 -12.77 2.10
C ASP A 17 3.87 -11.79 2.82
N ILE A 18 4.37 -10.62 3.21
CA ILE A 18 3.57 -9.59 3.87
C ILE A 18 2.41 -9.07 3.00
N PHE A 19 2.51 -9.17 1.67
CA PHE A 19 1.48 -8.78 0.70
C PHE A 19 0.59 -9.94 0.24
N LEU A 20 0.84 -11.17 0.70
CA LEU A 20 -0.09 -12.28 0.49
C LEU A 20 -1.33 -12.11 1.37
N SER A 21 -2.46 -12.69 0.95
CA SER A 21 -3.69 -12.67 1.76
C SER A 21 -3.44 -13.16 3.18
N SER A 22 -3.94 -12.42 4.15
CA SER A 22 -3.82 -12.76 5.58
C SER A 22 -4.54 -14.07 5.91
N ASP A 23 -5.61 -14.38 5.19
CA ASP A 23 -6.44 -15.55 5.41
C ASP A 23 -5.90 -16.79 4.70
N THR A 24 -5.63 -16.67 3.39
CA THR A 24 -5.30 -17.82 2.54
C THR A 24 -3.81 -18.05 2.34
N LYS A 25 -2.98 -17.05 2.65
CA LYS A 25 -1.54 -17.02 2.34
C LYS A 25 -1.22 -17.16 0.84
N ALA A 26 -2.20 -16.90 0.00
CA ALA A 26 -2.08 -16.84 -1.46
C ALA A 26 -2.03 -15.38 -1.94
N PRO A 27 -1.59 -15.12 -3.18
CA PRO A 27 -1.68 -13.79 -3.77
C PRO A 27 -3.11 -13.24 -3.77
N LEU A 28 -3.26 -11.94 -3.58
CA LEU A 28 -4.52 -11.21 -3.81
C LEU A 28 -4.67 -11.06 -5.33
N ASP A 29 -5.27 -12.04 -5.99
CA ASP A 29 -5.27 -12.21 -7.44
C ASP A 29 -6.45 -11.55 -8.15
N ARG A 30 -7.35 -10.89 -7.40
CA ARG A 30 -8.55 -10.22 -7.91
C ARG A 30 -8.60 -8.76 -7.55
N CYS A 31 -8.96 -7.93 -8.54
CA CYS A 31 -9.25 -6.52 -8.28
C CYS A 31 -10.52 -6.40 -7.45
N ILE A 32 -10.43 -5.71 -6.32
CA ILE A 32 -11.58 -5.51 -5.41
C ILE A 32 -12.76 -4.82 -6.10
N GLN A 33 -12.51 -3.94 -7.07
CA GLN A 33 -13.52 -3.13 -7.72
C GLN A 33 -14.16 -3.79 -8.96
N CYS A 34 -13.38 -4.46 -9.80
CA CYS A 34 -13.86 -5.00 -11.08
C CYS A 34 -13.68 -6.51 -11.26
N ASP A 35 -13.17 -7.19 -10.24
CA ASP A 35 -12.94 -8.64 -10.20
C ASP A 35 -12.04 -9.18 -11.34
N CYS A 36 -11.27 -8.32 -12.01
CA CYS A 36 -10.31 -8.80 -13.01
C CYS A 36 -9.15 -9.56 -12.36
N ASP A 37 -8.58 -10.52 -13.08
CA ASP A 37 -7.38 -11.25 -12.66
C ASP A 37 -6.17 -10.32 -12.71
N LEU A 38 -5.42 -10.23 -11.61
CA LEU A 38 -4.30 -9.32 -11.41
C LEU A 38 -2.95 -9.99 -11.65
N THR A 39 -2.86 -11.28 -11.35
CA THR A 39 -1.60 -12.02 -11.38
C THR A 39 -1.28 -12.59 -12.76
N LYS A 40 -2.26 -12.63 -13.66
CA LYS A 40 -2.07 -13.08 -15.03
C LYS A 40 -1.78 -11.92 -15.99
N GLY A 41 -0.70 -12.08 -16.74
CA GLY A 41 -0.29 -11.10 -17.76
C GLY A 41 0.51 -9.92 -17.18
N ASP A 42 0.46 -8.80 -17.89
CA ASP A 42 1.28 -7.61 -17.62
C ASP A 42 0.51 -6.49 -16.92
N ARG A 43 -0.54 -6.82 -16.17
CA ARG A 43 -1.39 -5.84 -15.50
C ARG A 43 -0.68 -5.25 -14.28
N PHE A 44 -0.68 -3.93 -14.18
CA PHE A 44 -0.26 -3.23 -12.98
C PHE A 44 -1.40 -3.16 -11.97
N TYR A 45 -1.07 -3.28 -10.70
CA TYR A 45 -2.01 -3.14 -9.59
C TYR A 45 -1.30 -2.71 -8.30
N VAL A 46 -2.08 -2.28 -7.35
CA VAL A 46 -1.63 -1.90 -6.00
C VAL A 46 -2.20 -2.89 -5.00
N ILE A 47 -1.41 -3.28 -4.02
CA ILE A 47 -1.90 -3.94 -2.81
C ILE A 47 -1.71 -2.97 -1.65
N GLU A 48 -2.76 -2.81 -0.86
CA GLU A 48 -2.75 -2.08 0.39
C GLU A 48 -3.27 -2.95 1.52
N LYS A 49 -2.66 -2.79 2.70
CA LYS A 49 -3.07 -3.48 3.93
C LYS A 49 -2.97 -2.55 5.11
N VAL A 50 -3.94 -2.62 6.00
CA VAL A 50 -3.94 -1.89 7.26
C VAL A 50 -3.85 -2.86 8.42
N PHE A 51 -2.94 -2.57 9.33
CA PHE A 51 -2.63 -3.40 10.49
C PHE A 51 -2.94 -2.67 11.78
N LYS A 52 -3.45 -3.43 12.75
CA LYS A 52 -3.58 -3.02 14.14
C LYS A 52 -2.79 -3.94 15.03
N ARG A 53 -1.91 -3.36 15.83
CA ARG A 53 -1.10 -4.09 16.80
C ARG A 53 -1.70 -3.93 18.19
N TYR A 54 -1.66 -5.03 18.94
CA TYR A 54 -2.06 -5.08 20.33
C TYR A 54 -0.83 -5.47 21.19
N PRO A 55 0.04 -4.49 21.56
CA PRO A 55 1.30 -4.79 22.24
C PRO A 55 1.12 -5.58 23.52
N ALA A 56 0.05 -5.34 24.29
CA ALA A 56 -0.26 -6.06 25.50
C ALA A 56 -0.56 -7.56 25.28
N LEU A 57 -1.01 -7.93 24.07
CA LEU A 57 -1.34 -9.31 23.69
C LEU A 57 -0.25 -9.93 22.81
N GLY A 58 0.72 -9.13 22.34
CA GLY A 58 1.75 -9.57 21.41
C GLY A 58 1.20 -9.99 20.03
N THR A 59 0.02 -9.49 19.64
CA THR A 59 -0.64 -9.84 18.39
C THR A 59 -0.75 -8.65 17.43
N THR A 60 -0.85 -8.96 16.13
CA THR A 60 -1.14 -7.99 15.08
C THR A 60 -2.25 -8.56 14.20
N GLU A 61 -3.25 -7.76 13.94
CA GLU A 61 -4.39 -8.09 13.08
C GLU A 61 -4.34 -7.27 11.80
N VAL A 62 -4.81 -7.84 10.70
CA VAL A 62 -5.10 -7.12 9.47
C VAL A 62 -6.52 -6.61 9.57
N LEU A 63 -6.72 -5.30 9.60
CA LEU A 63 -8.06 -4.70 9.64
C LEU A 63 -8.77 -4.83 8.30
N PHE A 64 -8.02 -4.58 7.22
CA PHE A 64 -8.43 -4.88 5.86
C PHE A 64 -7.22 -5.00 4.93
N GLU A 65 -7.42 -5.67 3.82
CA GLU A 65 -6.46 -5.83 2.75
C GLU A 65 -7.18 -5.89 1.42
N TYR A 66 -6.60 -5.32 0.39
CA TYR A 66 -7.14 -5.39 -0.95
C TYR A 66 -6.07 -5.23 -2.01
N ALA A 67 -6.42 -5.66 -3.23
CA ALA A 67 -5.67 -5.38 -4.44
C ALA A 67 -6.59 -4.66 -5.44
N ILE A 68 -6.08 -3.63 -6.11
CA ILE A 68 -6.84 -2.84 -7.07
C ILE A 68 -6.01 -2.65 -8.36
N CYS A 69 -6.61 -2.93 -9.52
CA CYS A 69 -5.93 -2.72 -10.81
C CYS A 69 -5.72 -1.24 -11.10
N SER A 70 -4.71 -0.92 -11.92
CA SER A 70 -4.37 0.46 -12.26
C SER A 70 -5.54 1.26 -12.81
N GLU A 71 -6.38 0.65 -13.64
CA GLU A 71 -7.54 1.34 -14.22
C GLU A 71 -8.61 1.70 -13.17
N CYS A 72 -8.85 0.83 -12.20
CA CYS A 72 -9.77 1.11 -11.10
C CYS A 72 -9.16 2.09 -10.08
N TYR A 73 -7.86 1.99 -9.82
CA TYR A 73 -7.13 2.91 -8.98
C TYR A 73 -7.17 4.35 -9.53
N GLU A 74 -6.92 4.54 -10.83
CA GLU A 74 -7.03 5.86 -11.46
C GLU A 74 -8.46 6.42 -11.39
N LYS A 75 -9.49 5.58 -11.61
CA LYS A 75 -10.89 6.01 -11.45
C LYS A 75 -11.22 6.42 -10.02
N MET A 76 -10.70 5.69 -9.03
CA MET A 76 -10.87 6.05 -7.62
C MET A 76 -10.22 7.42 -7.35
N LYS A 77 -9.04 7.68 -7.87
CA LYS A 77 -8.36 8.97 -7.74
C LYS A 77 -9.12 10.13 -8.41
N GLU A 78 -9.80 9.87 -9.53
CA GLU A 78 -10.65 10.89 -10.20
C GLU A 78 -11.82 11.36 -9.31
N GLY A 79 -12.28 10.53 -8.35
CA GLY A 79 -13.29 10.90 -7.34
C GLY A 79 -12.75 11.78 -6.22
N LEU A 80 -11.42 11.90 -6.07
CA LEU A 80 -10.80 12.72 -5.03
C LEU A 80 -10.67 14.18 -5.47
N SER A 81 -10.90 15.12 -4.55
CA SER A 81 -10.75 16.53 -4.88
C SER A 81 -9.31 16.91 -5.25
N THR A 82 -9.15 17.81 -6.22
CA THR A 82 -7.84 18.34 -6.63
C THR A 82 -7.09 18.96 -5.44
N GLU A 83 -7.82 19.63 -4.54
CA GLU A 83 -7.25 20.23 -3.33
C GLU A 83 -6.66 19.16 -2.41
N SER A 84 -7.41 18.10 -2.13
CA SER A 84 -6.91 16.98 -1.31
C SER A 84 -5.68 16.32 -1.93
N MET A 85 -5.71 16.03 -3.22
CA MET A 85 -4.58 15.45 -3.94
C MET A 85 -3.33 16.34 -3.87
N PHE A 86 -3.49 17.65 -4.04
CA PHE A 86 -2.40 18.61 -3.94
C PHE A 86 -1.83 18.67 -2.52
N ASN A 87 -2.69 18.76 -1.49
CA ASN A 87 -2.28 18.83 -0.10
C ASN A 87 -1.52 17.57 0.34
N ILE A 88 -2.04 16.38 -0.01
CA ILE A 88 -1.38 15.10 0.28
C ILE A 88 -0.04 14.99 -0.42
N SER A 89 0.02 15.34 -1.71
CA SER A 89 1.27 15.31 -2.48
C SER A 89 2.34 16.21 -1.85
N ASN A 90 1.98 17.44 -1.48
CA ASN A 90 2.90 18.38 -0.83
C ASN A 90 3.36 17.84 0.54
N TYR A 91 2.42 17.36 1.35
CA TYR A 91 2.73 16.77 2.66
C TYR A 91 3.73 15.61 2.53
N MET A 92 3.49 14.70 1.60
CA MET A 92 4.39 13.58 1.32
C MET A 92 5.78 14.05 0.89
N MET A 93 5.85 15.03 -0.03
CA MET A 93 7.13 15.55 -0.51
C MET A 93 7.93 16.28 0.57
N GLU A 94 7.26 17.01 1.46
CA GLU A 94 7.91 17.81 2.51
C GLU A 94 8.35 16.98 3.72
N ASN A 95 7.65 15.89 4.01
CA ASN A 95 7.84 15.13 5.25
C ASN A 95 8.48 13.75 5.05
N THR A 96 8.61 13.25 3.82
CA THR A 96 9.26 11.95 3.57
C THR A 96 10.78 12.08 3.50
N ASP A 97 11.50 11.32 4.32
CA ASP A 97 12.95 11.15 4.18
C ASP A 97 13.26 10.08 3.12
N PHE A 98 13.19 10.50 1.85
CA PHE A 98 13.49 9.61 0.71
C PHE A 98 14.91 9.03 0.77
N ALA A 99 15.86 9.76 1.35
CA ALA A 99 17.23 9.26 1.49
C ALA A 99 17.30 8.11 2.52
N ALA A 100 16.52 8.17 3.60
CA ALA A 100 16.43 7.06 4.56
C ALA A 100 15.72 5.84 3.96
N VAL A 101 14.66 6.05 3.16
CA VAL A 101 13.98 4.98 2.43
C VAL A 101 14.96 4.30 1.46
N GLN A 102 15.68 5.08 0.66
CA GLN A 102 16.64 4.58 -0.31
C GLN A 102 17.77 3.79 0.36
N ARG A 103 18.33 4.28 1.46
CA ARG A 103 19.38 3.55 2.22
C ARG A 103 18.89 2.19 2.70
N ARG A 104 17.66 2.07 3.22
CA ARG A 104 17.11 0.77 3.67
C ARG A 104 17.01 -0.23 2.52
N ILE A 105 16.63 0.23 1.33
CA ILE A 105 16.57 -0.61 0.13
C ILE A 105 17.96 -1.06 -0.29
N GLU A 106 18.95 -0.16 -0.31
CA GLU A 106 20.34 -0.47 -0.68
C GLU A 106 21.02 -1.41 0.31
N GLU A 107 20.73 -1.27 1.60
CA GLU A 107 21.27 -2.14 2.65
C GLU A 107 20.62 -3.54 2.65
N HIS A 108 19.39 -3.66 2.15
CA HIS A 108 18.60 -4.89 2.15
C HIS A 108 17.91 -5.12 0.80
N PRO A 109 18.63 -5.27 -0.32
CA PRO A 109 18.04 -5.22 -1.68
C PRO A 109 17.01 -6.31 -1.95
N ASP A 110 17.07 -7.44 -1.24
CA ASP A 110 16.18 -8.59 -1.43
C ASP A 110 15.21 -8.81 -0.25
N ASP A 111 15.07 -7.81 0.65
CA ASP A 111 14.24 -7.93 1.85
C ASP A 111 13.23 -6.77 1.98
N PRO A 112 12.09 -6.86 1.28
CA PRO A 112 11.03 -5.85 1.35
C PRO A 112 10.45 -5.62 2.76
N GLU A 113 10.54 -6.60 3.66
CA GLU A 113 10.10 -6.41 5.05
C GLU A 113 10.99 -5.41 5.80
N LYS A 114 12.27 -5.37 5.48
CA LYS A 114 13.18 -4.35 6.02
C LYS A 114 12.89 -2.96 5.48
N TRP A 115 12.44 -2.85 4.23
CA TRP A 115 12.04 -1.56 3.65
C TRP A 115 10.85 -0.97 4.40
N LEU A 116 9.93 -1.86 4.89
CA LEU A 116 8.73 -1.54 5.67
C LEU A 116 8.96 -1.48 7.18
N SER A 117 10.21 -1.36 7.65
CA SER A 117 10.53 -1.36 9.08
C SER A 117 10.23 -0.04 9.79
N HIS A 118 10.05 1.06 9.05
CA HIS A 118 9.82 2.40 9.60
C HIS A 118 8.76 3.14 8.78
N CYS A 119 7.98 3.98 9.45
CA CYS A 119 7.12 4.94 8.76
C CYS A 119 7.95 5.80 7.81
N MET A 120 7.57 5.86 6.52
CA MET A 120 8.33 6.61 5.53
C MET A 120 8.30 8.13 5.77
N ILE A 121 7.26 8.61 6.46
CA ILE A 121 7.04 10.05 6.74
C ILE A 121 7.68 10.45 8.06
N LYS A 122 7.33 9.77 9.16
CA LYS A 122 7.76 10.13 10.52
C LYS A 122 9.05 9.43 10.95
N GLY A 123 9.51 8.41 10.21
CA GLY A 123 10.67 7.60 10.61
C GLY A 123 10.45 6.72 11.84
N THR A 124 9.22 6.65 12.37
CA THR A 124 8.88 5.83 13.53
C THR A 124 9.04 4.35 13.23
N PRO A 125 9.77 3.58 14.06
CA PRO A 125 9.90 2.13 13.89
C PRO A 125 8.54 1.43 13.96
N LYS A 126 8.33 0.40 13.12
CA LYS A 126 7.10 -0.38 13.08
C LYS A 126 6.70 -0.95 14.45
N GLU A 127 7.70 -1.32 15.26
CA GLU A 127 7.51 -1.88 16.60
C GLU A 127 6.91 -0.88 17.60
N GLU A 128 7.01 0.41 17.33
CA GLU A 128 6.45 1.47 18.18
C GLU A 128 5.04 1.89 17.75
N LEU A 129 4.60 1.48 16.55
CA LEU A 129 3.29 1.82 16.02
C LEU A 129 2.21 0.86 16.55
N THR A 130 1.02 1.39 16.84
CA THR A 130 -0.18 0.59 17.14
C THR A 130 -1.03 0.35 15.90
N GLU A 131 -1.04 1.29 14.95
CA GLU A 131 -1.69 1.14 13.66
C GLU A 131 -0.75 1.62 12.55
N TYR A 132 -0.77 0.92 11.42
CA TYR A 132 0.00 1.30 10.24
C TYR A 132 -0.60 0.69 8.98
N GLN A 133 -0.37 1.39 7.88
CA GLN A 133 -0.73 0.96 6.52
C GLN A 133 0.53 0.64 5.73
N ILE A 134 0.48 -0.40 4.93
CA ILE A 134 1.51 -0.69 3.93
C ILE A 134 0.90 -0.69 2.54
N GLY A 135 1.71 -0.33 1.56
CA GLY A 135 1.32 -0.42 0.16
C GLY A 135 2.51 -0.74 -0.74
N ALA A 136 2.22 -1.34 -1.87
CA ALA A 136 3.21 -1.58 -2.91
C ALA A 136 2.56 -1.77 -4.28
N PHE A 137 3.35 -1.54 -5.33
CA PHE A 137 2.96 -1.73 -6.72
C PHE A 137 3.44 -3.08 -7.24
N PHE A 138 2.61 -3.72 -8.05
CA PHE A 138 2.89 -5.04 -8.62
C PHE A 138 2.58 -5.05 -10.11
N LYS A 139 3.23 -5.97 -10.82
CA LYS A 139 2.93 -6.32 -12.22
C LYS A 139 2.93 -7.84 -12.35
N GLY A 140 1.77 -8.43 -12.64
CA GLY A 140 1.64 -9.88 -12.60
C GLY A 140 2.00 -10.44 -11.21
N ASP A 141 2.97 -11.34 -11.13
CA ASP A 141 3.46 -11.94 -9.89
C ASP A 141 4.71 -11.25 -9.30
N ARG A 142 5.02 -10.01 -9.74
CA ARG A 142 6.25 -9.30 -9.38
C ARG A 142 5.99 -7.97 -8.70
N LEU A 143 6.81 -7.71 -7.67
CA LEU A 143 6.91 -6.42 -7.03
C LEU A 143 7.61 -5.42 -7.95
N VAL A 144 7.02 -4.24 -8.12
CA VAL A 144 7.56 -3.14 -8.93
C VAL A 144 8.06 -2.04 -8.00
N THR A 145 9.32 -1.63 -8.18
CA THR A 145 9.97 -0.64 -7.31
C THR A 145 10.39 0.64 -8.04
N ASN A 146 10.31 0.66 -9.37
CA ASN A 146 10.79 1.77 -10.21
C ASN A 146 9.89 3.02 -10.21
N PHE A 147 8.63 2.94 -9.74
CA PHE A 147 7.76 4.10 -9.55
C PHE A 147 7.80 4.60 -8.11
N MET A 148 7.54 3.71 -7.18
CA MET A 148 7.56 3.92 -5.76
C MET A 148 7.93 2.59 -5.09
N PRO A 149 8.90 2.59 -4.17
CA PRO A 149 9.18 1.38 -3.39
C PRO A 149 7.98 1.07 -2.47
N PRO A 150 7.89 -0.18 -1.97
CA PRO A 150 6.97 -0.49 -0.89
C PRO A 150 7.10 0.51 0.25
N PHE A 151 5.96 0.97 0.76
CA PHE A 151 5.91 2.00 1.78
C PHE A 151 5.12 1.54 3.00
N MET A 152 5.46 2.14 4.15
CA MET A 152 4.69 2.02 5.38
C MET A 152 4.42 3.41 5.93
N ILE A 153 3.17 3.66 6.32
CA ILE A 153 2.71 4.90 6.94
C ILE A 153 2.09 4.55 8.29
N GLY A 154 2.62 5.16 9.35
CA GLY A 154 2.10 4.98 10.70
C GLY A 154 0.92 5.90 11.00
N GLN A 155 0.19 5.58 12.07
CA GLN A 155 -1.05 6.25 12.46
C GLN A 155 -0.94 7.77 12.56
N GLU A 156 0.12 8.32 13.14
CA GLU A 156 0.30 9.78 13.27
C GLU A 156 0.31 10.47 11.91
N ALA A 157 1.02 9.90 10.93
CA ALA A 157 1.05 10.44 9.58
C ALA A 157 -0.29 10.26 8.85
N MET A 158 -0.99 9.14 9.07
CA MET A 158 -2.34 8.93 8.53
C MET A 158 -3.34 9.94 9.09
N GLU A 159 -3.31 10.22 10.40
CA GLU A 159 -4.15 11.24 11.04
C GLU A 159 -3.90 12.62 10.43
N GLU A 160 -2.63 13.05 10.30
CA GLU A 160 -2.27 14.32 9.68
C GLU A 160 -2.72 14.38 8.21
N MET A 161 -2.54 13.32 7.44
CA MET A 161 -3.00 13.24 6.05
C MET A 161 -4.53 13.33 5.96
N ASN A 162 -5.24 12.67 6.86
CA ASN A 162 -6.70 12.74 6.93
C ASN A 162 -7.20 14.16 7.19
N GLU A 163 -6.51 14.94 8.03
CA GLU A 163 -6.85 16.35 8.27
C GLU A 163 -6.74 17.23 7.01
N LEU A 164 -5.89 16.85 6.07
CA LEU A 164 -5.68 17.55 4.80
C LEU A 164 -6.73 17.25 3.73
N LEU A 165 -7.57 16.24 3.95
CA LEU A 165 -8.60 15.83 3.01
C LEU A 165 -9.84 16.72 3.11
N SER A 166 -10.40 17.08 1.96
CA SER A 166 -11.70 17.73 1.87
C SER A 166 -12.81 16.78 2.33
N LYS A 167 -13.96 17.34 2.70
CA LYS A 167 -15.13 16.53 3.05
C LYS A 167 -15.57 15.61 1.91
N GLU A 168 -15.54 16.12 0.68
CA GLU A 168 -15.90 15.35 -0.52
C GLU A 168 -14.99 14.13 -0.70
N THR A 169 -13.68 14.31 -0.54
CA THR A 169 -12.71 13.20 -0.60
C THR A 169 -12.94 12.18 0.52
N LYS A 170 -13.24 12.63 1.74
CA LYS A 170 -13.56 11.72 2.86
C LYS A 170 -14.84 10.93 2.60
N ASP A 171 -15.89 11.59 2.12
CA ASP A 171 -17.16 10.93 1.78
C ASP A 171 -16.96 9.86 0.69
N GLU A 172 -16.09 10.09 -0.31
CA GLU A 172 -15.75 9.12 -1.36
C GLU A 172 -14.96 7.92 -0.80
N MET A 173 -13.95 8.17 0.04
CA MET A 173 -13.17 7.13 0.70
C MET A 173 -14.03 6.28 1.63
N ASP A 174 -14.89 6.91 2.41
CA ASP A 174 -15.85 6.21 3.29
C ASP A 174 -16.79 5.32 2.48
N GLY A 175 -17.28 5.81 1.33
CA GLY A 175 -18.09 5.04 0.40
C GLY A 175 -17.38 3.78 -0.10
N PHE A 176 -16.11 3.92 -0.51
CA PHE A 176 -15.30 2.77 -0.93
C PHE A 176 -15.13 1.73 0.19
N ILE A 177 -14.87 2.20 1.42
CA ILE A 177 -14.72 1.31 2.58
C ILE A 177 -16.05 0.61 2.91
N ASP A 178 -17.17 1.33 2.82
CA ASP A 178 -18.50 0.76 3.05
C ASP A 178 -18.87 -0.33 2.04
N ASP A 179 -18.61 -0.07 0.77
CA ASP A 179 -18.95 -0.96 -0.33
C ASP A 179 -18.18 -2.28 -0.28
N HIS A 180 -16.94 -2.25 0.23
CA HIS A 180 -16.04 -3.39 0.13
C HIS A 180 -15.75 -4.10 1.46
N PHE A 181 -15.76 -3.39 2.60
CA PHE A 181 -15.29 -3.96 3.87
C PHE A 181 -16.35 -3.98 4.97
N GLY A 182 -17.39 -3.15 4.88
CA GLY A 182 -18.41 -3.05 5.90
C GLY A 182 -17.84 -2.69 7.29
N VAL A 183 -16.73 -1.95 7.34
CA VAL A 183 -16.06 -1.58 8.58
C VAL A 183 -16.93 -0.60 9.38
N PRO A 184 -17.17 -0.84 10.69
CA PRO A 184 -17.90 0.09 11.53
C PRO A 184 -17.27 1.49 11.52
N PRO A 185 -18.08 2.58 11.53
CA PRO A 185 -17.59 3.96 11.48
C PRO A 185 -16.52 4.30 12.51
N GLU A 186 -16.59 3.65 13.69
CA GLU A 186 -15.64 3.86 14.78
C GLU A 186 -14.22 3.39 14.46
N LEU A 187 -14.07 2.46 13.50
CA LEU A 187 -12.78 1.89 13.07
C LEU A 187 -12.23 2.53 11.80
N ARG A 188 -12.96 3.51 11.22
CA ARG A 188 -12.56 4.16 9.95
C ARG A 188 -11.74 5.42 10.13
N LYS A 189 -11.65 5.95 11.34
CA LYS A 189 -11.23 7.33 11.63
C LYS A 189 -9.88 7.73 11.05
N ASP A 190 -9.02 6.77 10.77
CA ASP A 190 -7.62 7.02 10.44
C ASP A 190 -7.20 6.35 9.12
N LEU A 191 -8.16 5.90 8.31
CA LEU A 191 -7.86 5.24 7.04
C LEU A 191 -7.70 6.27 5.93
N VAL A 192 -6.55 6.32 5.34
CA VAL A 192 -6.26 7.12 4.14
C VAL A 192 -5.93 6.15 3.01
N LEU A 193 -6.77 6.11 1.98
CA LEU A 193 -6.46 5.40 0.73
C LEU A 193 -5.41 6.22 -0.02
N ILE A 194 -4.27 5.62 -0.37
CA ILE A 194 -3.13 6.30 -0.97
C ILE A 194 -2.97 5.87 -2.43
#